data_c63fd657a894e8b8d85683b3e2b62899
#
_entry.id   c63fd657a894e8b8d85683b3e2b62899
#
_cell.length_a   1.000
_cell.length_b   1.000
_cell.length_c   1.000
_cell.angle_alpha   90.00
_cell.angle_beta   90.00
_cell.angle_gamma   90.00
#
_symmetry.space_group_name_H-M   'P 1'
#
loop_
_entity.id
_entity.type
_entity.pdbx_description
1 polymer ?
#
loop_
_entity_poly.entity_id
_entity_poly.type
_entity_poly.pdbx_seq_one_letter_code
_entity_poly.pdbx_strand_id
1 'polypeptide(L)' 'MRAIIMFKLGINVIKKVIEELKAIPEIKKVMSLTGDYDVLAEIEVETSEELFDIFSEKIDLIDGIIASNTHVIMKAWEK' A
#
# COMPACT_ATOMS: atom_id res chain seq x y z
N MET A 1 2.00 14.57 1.30
CA MET A 1 3.09 13.66 1.75
C MET A 1 2.91 12.30 1.08
N ARG A 2 4.00 11.70 0.69
CA ARG A 2 3.98 10.40 0.03
C ARG A 2 4.50 9.31 0.96
N ALA A 3 3.93 8.12 0.84
CA ALA A 3 4.36 6.96 1.59
C ALA A 3 4.35 5.73 0.68
N ILE A 4 5.10 4.73 1.08
CA ILE A 4 5.04 3.42 0.45
C ILE A 4 4.58 2.40 1.50
N ILE A 5 3.76 1.48 1.05
CA ILE A 5 3.28 0.41 1.92
C ILE A 5 3.62 -0.91 1.23
N MET A 6 4.36 -1.75 1.92
CA MET A 6 4.70 -3.09 1.43
C MET A 6 3.80 -4.10 2.11
N PHE A 7 3.27 -5.03 1.33
CA PHE A 7 2.30 -6.02 1.80
C PHE A 7 2.81 -7.43 1.62
N LYS A 8 2.61 -8.22 2.65
CA LYS A 8 2.78 -9.66 2.57
C LYS A 8 1.38 -10.27 2.45
N LEU A 9 1.20 -11.14 1.46
CA LEU A 9 -0.13 -11.67 1.12
C LEU A 9 -0.24 -13.15 1.38
N GLY A 10 -1.47 -13.61 1.57
CA GLY A 10 -1.78 -15.02 1.61
C GLY A 10 -1.72 -15.67 0.24
N ILE A 11 -2.11 -16.94 0.17
CA ILE A 11 -2.03 -17.74 -1.05
C ILE A 11 -3.18 -17.38 -1.99
N ASN A 12 -2.87 -17.20 -3.28
CA ASN A 12 -3.85 -17.01 -4.35
C ASN A 12 -4.74 -15.77 -4.22
N VAL A 13 -4.24 -14.72 -3.57
CA VAL A 13 -5.02 -13.48 -3.40
C VAL A 13 -4.39 -12.27 -4.08
N ILE A 14 -3.25 -12.43 -4.75
CA ILE A 14 -2.50 -11.28 -5.28
C ILE A 14 -3.31 -10.43 -6.25
N LYS A 15 -4.00 -11.06 -7.20
CA LYS A 15 -4.78 -10.31 -8.19
C LYS A 15 -5.93 -9.54 -7.54
N LYS A 16 -6.62 -10.18 -6.62
CA LYS A 16 -7.72 -9.58 -5.86
C LYS A 16 -7.23 -8.38 -5.05
N VAL A 17 -6.13 -8.56 -4.30
CA VAL A 17 -5.59 -7.49 -3.45
C VAL A 17 -5.14 -6.30 -4.31
N ILE A 18 -4.45 -6.55 -5.42
CA ILE A 18 -4.03 -5.47 -6.32
C ILE A 18 -5.24 -4.69 -6.83
N GLU A 19 -6.32 -5.37 -7.25
CA GLU A 19 -7.52 -4.69 -7.72
C GLU A 19 -8.17 -3.84 -6.62
N GLU A 20 -8.23 -4.34 -5.41
CA GLU A 20 -8.81 -3.59 -4.30
C GLU A 20 -7.95 -2.39 -3.91
N LEU A 21 -6.62 -2.53 -3.94
CA LEU A 21 -5.73 -1.40 -3.69
C LEU A 21 -5.87 -0.34 -4.78
N LYS A 22 -5.95 -0.75 -6.04
CA LYS A 22 -6.12 0.19 -7.16
C LYS A 22 -7.42 0.98 -7.08
N ALA A 23 -8.43 0.47 -6.40
CA ALA A 23 -9.70 1.15 -6.24
C ALA A 23 -9.65 2.29 -5.21
N ILE A 24 -8.58 2.39 -4.43
CA ILE A 24 -8.39 3.45 -3.45
C ILE A 24 -7.80 4.67 -4.16
N PRO A 25 -8.54 5.81 -4.20
CA PRO A 25 -8.09 6.97 -5.01
C PRO A 25 -6.73 7.53 -4.61
N GLU A 26 -6.38 7.48 -3.32
CA GLU A 26 -5.13 8.01 -2.82
C GLU A 26 -3.92 7.13 -3.19
N ILE A 27 -4.15 5.89 -3.57
CA ILE A 27 -3.06 5.01 -4.03
C ILE A 27 -2.78 5.33 -5.50
N LYS A 28 -1.54 5.73 -5.78
CA LYS A 28 -1.13 6.22 -7.10
C LYS A 28 -0.45 5.14 -7.93
N LYS A 29 0.10 4.12 -7.30
CA LYS A 29 0.85 3.10 -8.00
C LYS A 29 0.85 1.81 -7.19
N VAL A 30 0.69 0.68 -7.86
CA VAL A 30 0.76 -0.64 -7.21
C VAL A 30 1.69 -1.50 -8.04
N MET A 31 2.62 -2.16 -7.38
CA MET A 31 3.61 -3.03 -8.03
C MET A 31 3.67 -4.37 -7.34
N SER A 32 3.81 -5.44 -8.11
CA SER A 32 4.11 -6.75 -7.54
C SER A 32 5.61 -6.91 -7.39
N LEU A 33 6.03 -7.61 -6.35
CA LEU A 33 7.43 -7.74 -5.99
C LEU A 33 7.81 -9.21 -5.83
N THR A 34 9.10 -9.47 -5.99
CA THR A 34 9.72 -10.71 -5.50
C THR A 34 10.36 -10.42 -4.15
N GLY A 35 10.68 -11.46 -3.39
CA GLY A 35 11.37 -11.32 -2.11
C GLY A 35 10.42 -11.40 -0.93
N ASP A 36 10.74 -10.68 0.12
CA ASP A 36 10.02 -10.79 1.40
C ASP A 36 8.60 -10.24 1.36
N TYR A 37 8.32 -9.33 0.46
CA TYR A 37 6.99 -8.73 0.30
C TYR A 37 6.47 -9.00 -1.09
N ASP A 38 5.15 -9.07 -1.22
CA ASP A 38 4.49 -9.45 -2.47
C ASP A 38 4.04 -8.26 -3.30
N VAL A 39 3.66 -7.17 -2.64
CA VAL A 39 3.12 -5.98 -3.31
C VAL A 39 3.62 -4.72 -2.61
N LEU A 40 3.87 -3.69 -3.41
CA LEU A 40 4.18 -2.35 -2.91
C LEU A 40 3.16 -1.37 -3.49
N ALA A 41 2.59 -0.52 -2.65
CA ALA A 41 1.70 0.55 -3.07
C ALA A 41 2.31 1.91 -2.70
N GLU A 42 2.24 2.86 -3.63
CA GLU A 42 2.55 4.26 -3.35
C GLU A 42 1.27 5.00 -3.07
N ILE A 43 1.23 5.74 -1.97
CA ILE A 43 0.07 6.49 -1.55
C ILE A 43 0.44 7.95 -1.32
N GLU A 44 -0.47 8.84 -1.71
CA GLU A 44 -0.27 10.28 -1.52
C GLU A 44 -1.43 10.84 -0.70
N VAL A 45 -1.08 11.51 0.40
CA VAL A 45 -2.04 12.08 1.35
C VAL A 45 -1.55 13.45 1.81
N GLU A 46 -2.44 14.21 2.43
CA GLU A 46 -2.11 15.55 2.94
C GLU A 46 -1.42 15.48 4.30
N THR A 47 -1.85 14.56 5.15
CA THR A 47 -1.38 14.47 6.54
C THR A 47 -1.19 13.03 6.96
N SER A 48 -0.44 12.83 8.04
CA SER A 48 -0.30 11.50 8.63
C SER A 48 -1.61 10.96 9.19
N GLU A 49 -2.49 11.85 9.65
CA GLU A 49 -3.81 11.46 10.12
C GLU A 49 -4.66 10.88 8.97
N GLU A 50 -4.62 11.51 7.79
CA GLU A 50 -5.28 10.99 6.62
C GLU A 50 -4.74 9.62 6.23
N LEU A 51 -3.43 9.42 6.31
CA LEU A 51 -2.82 8.12 6.04
C LEU A 51 -3.35 7.06 6.99
N PHE A 52 -3.45 7.38 8.29
CA PHE A 52 -4.00 6.48 9.27
C PHE A 52 -5.45 6.12 8.96
N ASP A 53 -6.26 7.12 8.61
CA ASP A 53 -7.68 6.90 8.29
C ASP A 53 -7.84 5.99 7.07
N ILE A 54 -7.08 6.23 6.01
CA ILE A 54 -7.15 5.39 4.81
C ILE A 54 -6.71 3.96 5.14
N PHE A 55 -5.64 3.82 5.91
CA PHE A 55 -5.15 2.50 6.28
C PHE A 55 -6.20 1.74 7.10
N SER A 56 -6.71 2.35 8.15
CA SER A 56 -7.64 1.68 9.06
C SER A 56 -9.02 1.45 8.45
N GLU A 57 -9.49 2.35 7.59
CA GLU A 57 -10.85 2.29 7.06
C GLU A 57 -10.96 1.57 5.72
N LYS A 58 -9.86 1.49 4.96
CA LYS A 58 -9.88 0.91 3.61
C LYS A 58 -8.90 -0.24 3.46
N ILE A 59 -7.63 -0.02 3.76
CA ILE A 59 -6.58 -1.02 3.51
C ILE A 59 -6.69 -2.20 4.46
N ASP A 60 -6.89 -1.92 5.73
CA ASP A 60 -6.96 -2.95 6.77
C ASP A 60 -8.18 -3.88 6.61
N LEU A 61 -9.15 -3.47 5.81
CA LEU A 61 -10.34 -4.27 5.52
C LEU A 61 -10.14 -5.24 4.34
N ILE A 62 -9.04 -5.15 3.64
CA ILE A 62 -8.78 -6.02 2.50
C ILE A 62 -8.38 -7.42 2.98
N ASP A 63 -9.18 -8.42 2.63
CA ASP A 63 -8.88 -9.81 2.96
C ASP A 63 -7.67 -10.29 2.17
N GLY A 64 -6.83 -11.07 2.83
CA GLY A 64 -5.66 -11.66 2.19
C GLY A 64 -4.35 -10.96 2.51
N ILE A 65 -4.37 -9.80 3.15
CA ILE A 65 -3.17 -9.14 3.63
C ILE A 65 -2.77 -9.77 4.97
N ILE A 66 -1.58 -10.38 5.02
CA ILE A 66 -1.06 -11.01 6.22
C ILE A 66 -0.31 -10.00 7.08
N ALA A 67 0.49 -9.15 6.46
CA ALA A 67 1.29 -8.15 7.15
C ALA A 67 1.55 -6.97 6.23
N SER A 68 1.82 -5.82 6.81
CA SER A 68 2.17 -4.62 6.05
C SER A 68 3.26 -3.86 6.76
N ASN A 69 3.97 -3.05 5.97
CA ASN A 69 5.05 -2.21 6.48
C ASN A 69 4.97 -0.88 5.74
N THR A 70 4.69 0.18 6.49
CA THR A 70 4.48 1.52 5.91
C THR A 70 5.69 2.39 6.19
N HIS A 71 6.19 3.06 5.14
CA HIS A 71 7.29 3.99 5.24
C HIS A 71 6.89 5.33 4.63
N VAL A 72 7.02 6.39 5.38
CA VAL A 72 6.81 7.74 4.85
C VAL A 72 8.09 8.16 4.11
N ILE A 73 7.92 8.67 2.90
CA ILE A 73 9.04 9.17 2.11
C ILE A 73 9.38 10.56 2.62
N MET A 74 10.56 10.70 3.22
CA MET A 74 11.01 11.98 3.76
C MET A 74 11.51 12.89 2.66
N LYS A 75 12.25 12.34 1.71
CA LYS A 75 12.84 13.09 0.61
C LYS A 75 13.17 12.13 -0.53
N ALA A 76 12.99 12.59 -1.75
CA ALA A 76 13.28 11.78 -2.94
C ALA A 76 14.20 12.56 -3.90
N TRP A 77 15.06 11.85 -4.59
CA TRP A 77 15.91 12.37 -5.63
C TRP A 77 15.63 11.63 -6.91
N GLU A 78 15.53 12.35 -8.00
CA GLU A 78 15.37 11.76 -9.33
C GLU A 78 16.51 12.18 -10.24
N LYS A 79 16.82 11.30 -11.19
CA LYS A 79 17.84 11.58 -12.21
C LYS A 79 17.24 11.60 -13.60
#